data_e02fc7ad71fbcac6c258a5cb8d0c931c
#
_entry.id   e02fc7ad71fbcac6c258a5cb8d0c931c
#
_cell.length_a   1.000
_cell.length_b   1.000
_cell.length_c   1.000
_cell.angle_alpha   90.00
_cell.angle_beta   90.00
_cell.angle_gamma   90.00
#
_symmetry.space_group_name_H-M   'P 1'
#
loop_
_entity.id
_entity.type
_entity.pdbx_description
1 polymer ?
#
loop_
_entity_poly.entity_id
_entity_poly.type
_entity_poly.pdbx_seq_one_letter_code
_entity_poly.pdbx_strand_id
1 'polypeptide(L)'
;MKLLYTLIITMLYFPIASQNHDYVWLFGYNYTSSLPGIEGSIGDFKQQPFGFEYINIGIPLFVSNAIVSDSTGHLKFYTNACSIANSNHEIMENGEGINPGKIHETYCDNGYIAGTQGCLILPKPGNPDLYYVFHKHIITTSSEIITDALLYSMVDISLNNGMGKVIQKNQPLVETAITYSQLTAVKHANGKDWWILTGGDQNNLYYTFLLDSNGLDPYFTQSIGSPSSYNGSRGGQAVFSPDGSKYARYSATDGVFLFDFDRANGLLSNFRHIPIGDPWVSGGVAISPNSRFLYVSSTLFVYQYDLWAQEIIVTKDTVAIYDNFQAPFPTTFYTQQLAPDCKIYINSQNGSFFLHVIHNPDEPGLSCNLEQHGVPLPYPHQLSMPNFPNYRLGPLIPGETPAPPCSPIVSTEEPLPAPEPAIKVFPNPASGQFTIRLTAPAAGEWQLFHADGRLALRQFLSAGVAQYEIAVSQLPPGMYFYRVFLEGQPGGSGKVSVVR
;
A
#
# COMPACT_ATOMS: atom_id res chain seq x y z
N MET A 1 -50.52 -36.66 -27.46
CA MET A 1 -50.08 -35.26 -27.50
C MET A 1 -49.40 -34.96 -26.17
N LYS A 2 -48.08 -35.09 -26.05
CA LYS A 2 -47.30 -34.82 -24.84
C LYS A 2 -46.76 -33.38 -24.95
N LEU A 3 -47.26 -32.46 -24.10
CA LEU A 3 -46.69 -31.12 -24.00
C LEU A 3 -45.34 -31.20 -23.23
N LEU A 4 -44.28 -30.82 -23.90
CA LEU A 4 -42.96 -30.62 -23.32
C LEU A 4 -42.90 -29.19 -22.76
N TYR A 5 -42.92 -29.05 -21.44
CA TYR A 5 -42.63 -27.75 -20.80
C TYR A 5 -41.11 -27.55 -20.76
N THR A 6 -40.62 -26.66 -21.57
CA THR A 6 -39.21 -26.21 -21.51
C THR A 6 -39.13 -25.12 -20.40
N LEU A 7 -38.49 -25.47 -19.30
CA LEU A 7 -38.20 -24.53 -18.21
C LEU A 7 -37.01 -23.65 -18.66
N ILE A 8 -37.25 -22.40 -19.03
CA ILE A 8 -36.19 -21.42 -19.30
C ILE A 8 -35.75 -20.89 -17.97
N ILE A 9 -34.60 -21.37 -17.47
CA ILE A 9 -33.88 -20.77 -16.32
C ILE A 9 -33.17 -19.53 -16.85
N THR A 10 -33.75 -18.36 -16.66
CA THR A 10 -33.05 -17.07 -16.81
C THR A 10 -32.07 -16.94 -15.65
N MET A 11 -30.79 -17.22 -15.90
CA MET A 11 -29.72 -16.78 -15.00
C MET A 11 -29.72 -15.24 -14.98
N LEU A 12 -30.23 -14.66 -13.92
CA LEU A 12 -30.05 -13.25 -13.61
C LEU A 12 -28.56 -13.06 -13.28
N TYR A 13 -27.77 -12.66 -14.25
CA TYR A 13 -26.44 -12.07 -14.02
C TYR A 13 -26.66 -10.75 -13.30
N PHE A 14 -26.52 -10.76 -11.98
CA PHE A 14 -26.27 -9.52 -11.26
C PHE A 14 -24.82 -9.14 -11.56
N PRO A 15 -24.54 -7.99 -12.18
CA PRO A 15 -23.19 -7.51 -12.27
C PRO A 15 -22.69 -7.36 -10.83
N ILE A 16 -21.62 -8.09 -10.49
CA ILE A 16 -20.90 -7.84 -9.25
C ILE A 16 -20.41 -6.41 -9.40
N ALA A 17 -21.01 -5.48 -8.66
CA ALA A 17 -20.56 -4.10 -8.67
C ALA A 17 -19.10 -4.09 -8.26
N SER A 18 -18.24 -3.56 -9.12
CA SER A 18 -16.83 -3.38 -8.84
C SER A 18 -16.70 -2.63 -7.50
N GLN A 19 -15.89 -3.13 -6.57
CA GLN A 19 -15.64 -2.49 -5.27
C GLN A 19 -14.19 -1.98 -5.24
N ASN A 20 -13.91 -0.97 -6.06
CA ASN A 20 -12.58 -0.42 -6.31
C ASN A 20 -12.16 0.64 -5.26
N HIS A 21 -12.52 0.41 -4.01
CA HIS A 21 -12.29 1.37 -2.92
C HIS A 21 -10.80 1.60 -2.59
N ASP A 22 -9.91 0.75 -3.09
CA ASP A 22 -8.45 0.78 -2.90
C ASP A 22 -7.65 1.15 -4.17
N TYR A 23 -8.31 1.68 -5.21
CA TYR A 23 -7.68 1.97 -6.50
C TYR A 23 -6.79 3.22 -6.49
N VAL A 24 -7.00 4.15 -5.56
CA VAL A 24 -6.14 5.33 -5.45
C VAL A 24 -5.24 5.20 -4.22
N TRP A 25 -3.94 5.36 -4.44
CA TRP A 25 -2.93 5.38 -3.39
C TRP A 25 -2.30 6.77 -3.32
N LEU A 26 -2.13 7.27 -2.10
CA LEU A 26 -1.51 8.56 -1.81
C LEU A 26 -0.35 8.38 -0.84
N PHE A 27 0.75 9.06 -1.11
CA PHE A 27 1.89 9.21 -0.24
C PHE A 27 2.28 10.68 -0.16
N GLY A 28 2.94 11.09 0.91
CA GLY A 28 3.50 12.43 1.02
C GLY A 28 3.52 12.92 2.46
N TYR A 29 4.54 13.72 2.80
CA TYR A 29 4.71 14.32 4.11
C TYR A 29 5.54 15.60 3.98
N ASN A 30 5.61 16.42 5.04
CA ASN A 30 6.45 17.62 5.04
C ASN A 30 7.94 17.26 5.07
N TYR A 31 8.52 17.04 3.89
CA TYR A 31 9.96 16.75 3.75
C TYR A 31 10.81 18.03 3.81
N THR A 32 10.29 19.13 3.30
CA THR A 32 10.93 20.43 3.35
C THR A 32 9.96 21.48 3.83
N SER A 33 10.26 22.17 4.93
CA SER A 33 9.42 23.22 5.53
C SER A 33 9.32 24.51 4.70
N SER A 34 9.77 24.52 3.44
CA SER A 34 9.96 25.74 2.65
C SER A 34 8.91 25.99 1.57
N LEU A 35 8.02 25.04 1.28
CA LEU A 35 7.00 25.20 0.23
C LEU A 35 5.60 25.32 0.84
N PRO A 36 4.72 26.18 0.27
CA PRO A 36 3.31 26.21 0.65
C PRO A 36 2.62 24.94 0.13
N GLY A 37 2.02 24.17 1.03
CA GLY A 37 1.35 22.91 0.70
C GLY A 37 2.17 21.68 1.08
N ILE A 38 1.55 20.52 1.00
CA ILE A 38 2.17 19.23 1.28
C ILE A 38 2.29 18.49 -0.04
N GLU A 39 3.53 18.28 -0.45
CA GLU A 39 3.83 17.57 -1.69
C GLU A 39 3.65 16.05 -1.48
N GLY A 40 3.24 15.36 -2.54
CA GLY A 40 2.96 13.93 -2.49
C GLY A 40 3.03 13.23 -3.83
N SER A 41 2.74 11.95 -3.78
CA SER A 41 2.63 11.05 -4.94
C SER A 41 1.26 10.40 -4.94
N ILE A 42 0.58 10.42 -6.09
CA ILE A 42 -0.70 9.75 -6.31
C ILE A 42 -0.53 8.65 -7.36
N GLY A 43 -1.04 7.45 -7.08
CA GLY A 43 -1.15 6.35 -8.02
C GLY A 43 -2.62 5.96 -8.20
N ASP A 44 -3.08 5.81 -9.44
CA ASP A 44 -4.42 5.35 -9.78
C ASP A 44 -4.34 4.05 -10.58
N PHE A 45 -4.77 2.94 -9.99
CA PHE A 45 -4.75 1.62 -10.62
C PHE A 45 -5.69 1.47 -11.83
N LYS A 46 -6.51 2.47 -12.14
CA LYS A 46 -7.26 2.52 -13.41
C LYS A 46 -6.36 2.92 -14.59
N GLN A 47 -5.26 3.60 -14.33
CA GLN A 47 -4.34 4.05 -15.37
C GLN A 47 -3.41 2.92 -15.80
N GLN A 48 -3.12 2.86 -17.12
CA GLN A 48 -2.20 1.89 -17.69
C GLN A 48 -1.22 2.59 -18.65
N PRO A 49 0.07 2.39 -18.50
CA PRO A 49 0.73 1.63 -17.42
C PRO A 49 0.55 2.30 -16.07
N PHE A 50 0.46 1.49 -14.99
CA PHE A 50 0.40 2.02 -13.63
C PHE A 50 1.70 2.74 -13.27
N GLY A 51 1.56 3.87 -12.61
CA GLY A 51 2.67 4.67 -12.10
C GLY A 51 2.18 5.72 -11.11
N PHE A 52 3.12 6.41 -10.47
CA PHE A 52 2.79 7.52 -9.57
C PHE A 52 3.06 8.87 -10.24
N GLU A 53 2.17 9.81 -9.99
CA GLU A 53 2.26 11.20 -10.44
C GLU A 53 2.45 12.13 -9.24
N TYR A 54 3.05 13.31 -9.48
CA TYR A 54 3.20 14.35 -8.46
C TYR A 54 1.85 15.02 -8.18
N ILE A 55 1.61 15.30 -6.90
CA ILE A 55 0.41 16.00 -6.45
C ILE A 55 0.69 16.84 -5.20
N ASN A 56 -0.11 17.89 -4.98
CA ASN A 56 -0.21 18.54 -3.69
C ASN A 56 -1.38 17.92 -2.91
N ILE A 57 -1.12 17.44 -1.70
CA ILE A 57 -2.12 16.84 -0.83
C ILE A 57 -2.49 17.80 0.31
N GLY A 58 -3.70 17.62 0.87
CA GLY A 58 -4.22 18.56 1.89
C GLY A 58 -3.70 18.30 3.31
N ILE A 59 -3.21 17.10 3.60
CA ILE A 59 -2.74 16.69 4.92
C ILE A 59 -1.53 15.76 4.80
N PRO A 60 -0.54 15.84 5.71
CA PRO A 60 0.64 14.99 5.67
C PRO A 60 0.29 13.53 6.01
N LEU A 61 0.81 12.59 5.22
CA LEU A 61 0.63 11.15 5.40
C LEU A 61 1.93 10.52 5.93
N PHE A 62 2.28 10.85 7.18
CA PHE A 62 3.58 10.50 7.75
C PHE A 62 3.65 9.05 8.25
N VAL A 63 2.76 8.64 9.15
CA VAL A 63 2.72 7.29 9.73
C VAL A 63 1.39 6.61 9.44
N SER A 64 0.30 7.19 9.93
CA SER A 64 -1.05 6.69 9.69
C SER A 64 -1.57 7.19 8.35
N ASN A 65 -2.10 6.27 7.55
CA ASN A 65 -2.62 6.56 6.22
C ASN A 65 -3.79 5.64 5.91
N ALA A 66 -4.99 6.20 5.72
CA ALA A 66 -6.13 5.48 5.19
C ALA A 66 -6.80 6.33 4.10
N ILE A 67 -7.11 5.70 2.99
CA ILE A 67 -7.65 6.31 1.78
C ILE A 67 -8.88 5.52 1.37
N VAL A 68 -9.85 6.15 0.73
CA VAL A 68 -10.96 5.44 0.13
C VAL A 68 -11.36 6.06 -1.20
N SER A 69 -11.55 5.19 -2.19
CA SER A 69 -12.21 5.50 -3.45
C SER A 69 -13.68 5.04 -3.40
N ASP A 70 -14.50 5.49 -4.35
CA ASP A 70 -15.82 4.89 -4.53
C ASP A 70 -15.74 3.51 -5.21
N SER A 71 -16.88 2.86 -5.39
CA SER A 71 -16.95 1.56 -6.06
C SER A 71 -16.41 1.55 -7.49
N THR A 72 -16.29 2.71 -8.13
CA THR A 72 -15.74 2.88 -9.48
C THR A 72 -14.26 3.29 -9.49
N GLY A 73 -13.66 3.44 -8.30
CA GLY A 73 -12.24 3.73 -8.11
C GLY A 73 -11.87 5.22 -8.17
N HIS A 74 -12.81 6.15 -7.99
CA HIS A 74 -12.49 7.57 -7.86
C HIS A 74 -12.27 7.94 -6.40
N LEU A 75 -11.19 8.65 -6.11
CA LEU A 75 -10.88 9.13 -4.76
C LEU A 75 -12.07 9.87 -4.16
N LYS A 76 -12.43 9.54 -2.92
CA LYS A 76 -13.45 10.26 -2.15
C LYS A 76 -12.84 11.09 -1.04
N PHE A 77 -12.06 10.46 -0.18
CA PHE A 77 -11.39 11.15 0.91
C PHE A 77 -10.27 10.29 1.48
N TYR A 78 -9.47 10.90 2.33
CA TYR A 78 -8.38 10.23 3.04
C TYR A 78 -8.13 10.88 4.39
N THR A 79 -7.41 10.17 5.27
CA THR A 79 -7.09 10.64 6.62
C THR A 79 -5.69 10.21 7.04
N ASN A 80 -5.07 11.04 7.87
CA ASN A 80 -3.84 10.75 8.59
C ASN A 80 -4.10 10.50 10.09
N ALA A 81 -5.36 10.27 10.48
CA ALA A 81 -5.85 10.19 11.86
C ALA A 81 -5.76 11.49 12.69
N CYS A 82 -5.41 12.63 12.08
CA CYS A 82 -5.51 13.98 12.65
C CYS A 82 -6.64 14.78 12.04
N SER A 83 -6.79 14.63 10.73
CA SER A 83 -7.75 15.33 9.91
C SER A 83 -8.24 14.42 8.77
N ILE A 84 -9.34 14.80 8.16
CA ILE A 84 -9.90 14.14 6.98
C ILE A 84 -9.91 15.15 5.84
N ALA A 85 -9.33 14.80 4.69
CA ALA A 85 -9.30 15.60 3.47
C ALA A 85 -10.16 14.97 2.38
N ASN A 86 -10.88 15.80 1.61
CA ASN A 86 -11.75 15.39 0.52
C ASN A 86 -10.96 15.08 -0.78
N SER A 87 -11.68 14.76 -1.85
CA SER A 87 -11.09 14.45 -3.17
C SER A 87 -10.42 15.63 -3.87
N ASN A 88 -10.67 16.86 -3.43
CA ASN A 88 -9.98 18.07 -3.91
C ASN A 88 -8.72 18.39 -3.10
N HIS A 89 -8.34 17.50 -2.18
CA HIS A 89 -7.22 17.68 -1.26
C HIS A 89 -7.38 18.86 -0.28
N GLU A 90 -8.61 19.22 0.04
CA GLU A 90 -8.96 20.21 1.03
C GLU A 90 -9.46 19.53 2.31
N ILE A 91 -9.28 20.18 3.47
CA ILE A 91 -9.88 19.68 4.70
C ILE A 91 -11.40 19.58 4.51
N MET A 92 -11.95 18.39 4.73
CA MET A 92 -13.38 18.15 4.65
C MET A 92 -14.14 18.98 5.67
N GLU A 93 -15.38 19.38 5.37
CA GLU A 93 -16.22 20.07 6.32
C GLU A 93 -16.30 19.28 7.65
N ASN A 94 -15.96 19.94 8.78
CA ASN A 94 -15.84 19.33 10.10
C ASN A 94 -14.76 18.21 10.19
N GLY A 95 -13.80 18.16 9.25
CA GLY A 95 -12.77 17.11 9.17
C GLY A 95 -11.56 17.29 10.08
N GLU A 96 -11.43 18.42 10.77
CA GLU A 96 -10.36 18.69 11.73
C GLU A 96 -10.64 18.05 13.10
N GLY A 97 -9.61 17.94 13.93
CA GLY A 97 -9.77 17.53 15.34
C GLY A 97 -10.13 16.05 15.51
N ILE A 98 -9.61 15.19 14.66
CA ILE A 98 -9.63 13.73 14.86
C ILE A 98 -8.56 13.37 15.90
N ASN A 99 -8.87 12.48 16.86
CA ASN A 99 -7.98 12.12 17.98
C ASN A 99 -7.49 13.33 18.78
N PRO A 100 -8.38 14.11 19.43
CA PRO A 100 -7.98 15.32 20.17
C PRO A 100 -7.08 14.99 21.36
N GLY A 101 -6.27 15.95 21.79
CA GLY A 101 -5.41 15.84 22.96
C GLY A 101 -3.96 16.20 22.67
N LYS A 102 -3.09 16.01 23.65
CA LYS A 102 -1.70 16.48 23.60
C LYS A 102 -0.89 15.92 22.42
N ILE A 103 -1.13 14.66 22.03
CA ILE A 103 -0.47 14.05 20.86
C ILE A 103 -0.92 14.74 19.58
N HIS A 104 -2.22 15.01 19.44
CA HIS A 104 -2.74 15.78 18.32
C HIS A 104 -2.09 17.16 18.22
N GLU A 105 -2.10 17.91 19.30
CA GLU A 105 -1.52 19.26 19.38
C GLU A 105 -0.01 19.30 19.08
N THR A 106 0.70 18.20 19.35
CA THR A 106 2.16 18.14 19.20
C THR A 106 2.60 17.68 17.81
N TYR A 107 1.88 16.75 17.20
CA TYR A 107 2.39 16.02 16.03
C TYR A 107 1.56 16.19 14.75
N CYS A 108 0.31 16.66 14.83
CA CYS A 108 -0.58 16.65 13.68
C CYS A 108 -0.17 17.57 12.53
N ASP A 109 0.67 18.56 12.76
CA ASP A 109 1.29 19.37 11.69
C ASP A 109 2.15 18.52 10.74
N ASN A 110 2.66 17.37 11.21
CA ASN A 110 3.44 16.42 10.42
C ASN A 110 2.72 15.06 10.19
N GLY A 111 1.53 14.88 10.74
CA GLY A 111 0.75 13.65 10.73
C GLY A 111 0.77 12.89 12.05
N TYR A 112 -0.30 12.13 12.31
CA TYR A 112 -0.49 11.42 13.58
C TYR A 112 0.47 10.24 13.71
N ILE A 113 1.02 10.05 14.90
CA ILE A 113 2.05 9.05 15.17
C ILE A 113 1.52 7.70 15.65
N ALA A 114 0.18 7.47 15.65
CA ALA A 114 -0.34 6.11 15.83
C ALA A 114 0.20 5.20 14.73
N GLY A 115 0.61 3.99 15.06
CA GLY A 115 1.29 3.07 14.15
C GLY A 115 0.75 3.01 12.72
N THR A 116 1.47 2.37 11.83
CA THR A 116 1.18 2.32 10.38
C THR A 116 -0.23 1.88 10.01
N GLN A 117 -0.89 1.10 10.87
CA GLN A 117 -2.31 0.75 10.80
C GLN A 117 -3.09 1.39 11.95
N GLY A 118 -2.86 2.68 12.20
CA GLY A 118 -3.55 3.47 13.21
C GLY A 118 -4.93 3.98 12.79
N CYS A 119 -5.27 3.90 11.51
CA CYS A 119 -6.58 4.26 10.98
C CYS A 119 -7.03 3.31 9.85
N LEU A 120 -8.36 3.24 9.64
CA LEU A 120 -9.00 2.38 8.66
C LEU A 120 -10.32 3.00 8.22
N ILE A 121 -10.65 2.93 6.93
CA ILE A 121 -11.92 3.45 6.39
C ILE A 121 -12.74 2.30 5.84
N LEU A 122 -14.01 2.20 6.25
CA LEU A 122 -14.96 1.22 5.76
C LEU A 122 -16.26 1.87 5.29
N PRO A 123 -16.80 1.48 4.13
CA PRO A 123 -18.14 1.88 3.73
C PRO A 123 -19.17 1.21 4.64
N LYS A 124 -20.22 1.94 5.01
CA LYS A 124 -21.34 1.39 5.77
C LYS A 124 -22.12 0.41 4.91
N PRO A 125 -22.34 -0.84 5.34
CA PRO A 125 -23.19 -1.77 4.63
C PRO A 125 -24.60 -1.19 4.39
N GLY A 126 -25.10 -1.31 3.17
CA GLY A 126 -26.43 -0.82 2.80
C GLY A 126 -26.56 0.69 2.58
N ASN A 127 -25.50 1.48 2.78
CA ASN A 127 -25.50 2.91 2.47
C ASN A 127 -24.15 3.33 1.85
N PRO A 128 -24.06 3.51 0.53
CA PRO A 128 -22.82 3.80 -0.18
C PRO A 128 -22.25 5.20 0.09
N ASP A 129 -23.03 6.10 0.66
CA ASP A 129 -22.62 7.48 0.93
C ASP A 129 -22.04 7.66 2.34
N LEU A 130 -22.24 6.66 3.23
CA LEU A 130 -21.72 6.71 4.59
C LEU A 130 -20.49 5.84 4.77
N TYR A 131 -19.48 6.40 5.46
CA TYR A 131 -18.25 5.73 5.79
C TYR A 131 -17.94 5.86 7.27
N TYR A 132 -17.38 4.79 7.83
CA TYR A 132 -16.77 4.78 9.15
C TYR A 132 -15.27 4.94 9.01
N VAL A 133 -14.71 5.87 9.75
CA VAL A 133 -13.27 6.10 9.89
C VAL A 133 -12.88 5.65 11.28
N PHE A 134 -12.27 4.49 11.41
CA PHE A 134 -11.73 3.98 12.67
C PHE A 134 -10.36 4.57 12.88
N HIS A 135 -10.05 4.97 14.11
CA HIS A 135 -8.76 5.56 14.43
C HIS A 135 -8.37 5.29 15.88
N LYS A 136 -7.09 4.99 16.09
CA LYS A 136 -6.51 4.71 17.38
C LYS A 136 -6.14 6.01 18.08
N HIS A 137 -6.63 6.19 19.30
CA HIS A 137 -6.28 7.32 20.15
C HIS A 137 -5.04 7.01 20.96
N ILE A 138 -4.13 8.00 21.09
CA ILE A 138 -2.85 7.85 21.77
C ILE A 138 -2.73 8.90 22.84
N ILE A 139 -2.21 8.50 23.99
CA ILE A 139 -1.83 9.39 25.09
C ILE A 139 -0.37 9.20 25.45
N THR A 140 0.20 10.24 26.07
CA THR A 140 1.48 10.16 26.76
C THR A 140 1.24 9.98 28.25
N THR A 141 1.85 8.97 28.82
CA THR A 141 2.00 8.82 30.27
C THR A 141 3.31 9.45 30.73
N SER A 142 3.65 9.36 32.02
CA SER A 142 4.94 9.83 32.55
C SER A 142 6.16 9.08 31.96
N SER A 143 5.98 7.87 31.43
CA SER A 143 7.06 6.99 31.01
C SER A 143 6.98 6.51 29.57
N GLU A 144 5.79 6.57 28.93
CA GLU A 144 5.59 5.99 27.62
C GLU A 144 4.41 6.60 26.84
N ILE A 145 4.34 6.27 25.56
CA ILE A 145 3.21 6.53 24.67
C ILE A 145 2.40 5.25 24.58
N ILE A 146 1.10 5.31 24.84
CA ILE A 146 0.18 4.16 24.74
C ILE A 146 -1.03 4.49 23.88
N THR A 147 -1.61 3.47 23.28
CA THR A 147 -2.92 3.55 22.62
C THR A 147 -3.98 3.18 23.67
N ASP A 148 -4.74 4.15 24.12
CA ASP A 148 -5.70 4.00 25.22
C ASP A 148 -7.14 3.76 24.75
N ALA A 149 -7.41 3.99 23.45
CA ALA A 149 -8.74 3.75 22.91
C ALA A 149 -8.72 3.44 21.39
N LEU A 150 -9.75 2.75 20.92
CA LEU A 150 -10.19 2.74 19.53
C LEU A 150 -11.43 3.62 19.42
N LEU A 151 -11.37 4.62 18.58
CA LEU A 151 -12.46 5.54 18.28
C LEU A 151 -12.94 5.35 16.84
N TYR A 152 -14.12 5.90 16.53
CA TYR A 152 -14.55 6.09 15.15
C TYR A 152 -15.11 7.48 14.90
N SER A 153 -15.07 7.89 13.65
CA SER A 153 -15.76 9.06 13.11
C SER A 153 -16.59 8.64 11.91
N MET A 154 -17.62 9.40 11.56
CA MET A 154 -18.49 9.09 10.41
C MET A 154 -18.43 10.21 9.39
N VAL A 155 -18.34 9.82 8.13
CA VAL A 155 -18.31 10.71 6.96
C VAL A 155 -19.50 10.41 6.07
N ASP A 156 -20.24 11.44 5.67
CA ASP A 156 -21.26 11.39 4.63
C ASP A 156 -20.75 12.12 3.39
N ILE A 157 -20.43 11.36 2.33
CA ILE A 157 -19.86 11.89 1.09
C ILE A 157 -20.87 12.56 0.18
N SER A 158 -22.18 12.44 0.44
CA SER A 158 -23.25 13.10 -0.33
C SER A 158 -23.43 14.56 0.05
N LEU A 159 -22.99 14.94 1.25
CA LEU A 159 -23.11 16.30 1.77
C LEU A 159 -22.06 17.25 1.17
N ASN A 160 -22.26 18.55 1.38
CA ASN A 160 -21.35 19.59 0.93
C ASN A 160 -21.07 19.52 -0.59
N ASN A 161 -22.15 19.41 -1.41
CA ASN A 161 -22.08 19.28 -2.86
C ASN A 161 -21.23 18.09 -3.36
N GLY A 162 -21.21 16.99 -2.59
CA GLY A 162 -20.42 15.80 -2.92
C GLY A 162 -18.96 15.83 -2.42
N MET A 163 -18.54 16.91 -1.76
CA MET A 163 -17.21 17.00 -1.14
C MET A 163 -17.14 16.32 0.24
N GLY A 164 -18.26 15.92 0.77
CA GLY A 164 -18.39 15.22 2.03
C GLY A 164 -18.38 16.12 3.27
N LYS A 165 -18.84 15.54 4.36
CA LYS A 165 -18.87 16.16 5.68
C LYS A 165 -18.66 15.11 6.76
N VAL A 166 -17.88 15.43 7.79
CA VAL A 166 -17.80 14.62 9.00
C VAL A 166 -19.02 14.92 9.86
N ILE A 167 -19.93 13.94 9.98
CA ILE A 167 -21.21 14.09 10.69
C ILE A 167 -21.13 13.68 12.14
N GLN A 168 -20.13 12.85 12.52
CA GLN A 168 -19.88 12.42 13.88
C GLN A 168 -18.37 12.22 14.07
N LYS A 169 -17.79 12.64 15.21
CA LYS A 169 -16.36 12.54 15.49
C LYS A 169 -16.05 11.85 16.81
N ASN A 170 -14.93 11.14 16.84
CA ASN A 170 -14.26 10.67 18.06
C ASN A 170 -15.16 9.88 19.01
N GLN A 171 -16.03 9.02 18.46
CA GLN A 171 -16.90 8.18 19.28
C GLN A 171 -16.13 6.96 19.79
N PRO A 172 -16.14 6.68 21.10
CA PRO A 172 -15.40 5.55 21.64
C PRO A 172 -16.06 4.23 21.27
N LEU A 173 -15.23 3.25 20.87
CA LEU A 173 -15.59 1.85 20.66
C LEU A 173 -15.07 0.96 21.78
N VAL A 174 -13.82 1.17 22.18
CA VAL A 174 -13.19 0.52 23.30
C VAL A 174 -12.24 1.50 23.97
N GLU A 175 -12.29 1.58 25.29
CA GLU A 175 -11.47 2.49 26.12
C GLU A 175 -10.60 1.64 27.04
N THR A 176 -9.54 1.08 26.48
CA THR A 176 -8.53 0.30 27.18
C THR A 176 -7.25 0.25 26.37
N ALA A 177 -6.14 -0.16 26.97
CA ALA A 177 -4.88 -0.29 26.26
C ALA A 177 -4.95 -1.38 25.19
N ILE A 178 -4.72 -0.98 23.95
CA ILE A 178 -4.71 -1.84 22.75
C ILE A 178 -3.39 -1.68 22.00
N THR A 179 -3.12 -2.55 21.03
CA THR A 179 -1.91 -2.45 20.19
C THR A 179 -1.82 -1.11 19.49
N TYR A 180 -0.61 -0.61 19.33
CA TYR A 180 -0.29 0.69 18.72
C TYR A 180 -0.61 0.75 17.23
N SER A 181 -0.37 -0.35 16.51
CA SER A 181 -0.68 -0.60 15.10
C SER A 181 -1.71 -1.74 14.97
N GLN A 182 -1.76 -2.43 13.83
CA GLN A 182 -2.47 -3.70 13.64
C GLN A 182 -4.01 -3.60 13.72
N LEU A 183 -4.57 -2.51 13.21
CA LEU A 183 -6.01 -2.37 12.98
C LEU A 183 -6.32 -2.81 11.54
N THR A 184 -7.18 -3.81 11.38
CA THR A 184 -7.58 -4.31 10.06
C THR A 184 -9.01 -4.81 10.06
N ALA A 185 -9.55 -5.12 8.88
CA ALA A 185 -10.90 -5.63 8.71
C ALA A 185 -11.01 -6.68 7.60
N VAL A 186 -12.08 -7.47 7.66
CA VAL A 186 -12.42 -8.45 6.64
C VAL A 186 -13.94 -8.51 6.45
N LYS A 187 -14.40 -8.85 5.26
CA LYS A 187 -15.84 -9.07 5.00
C LYS A 187 -16.38 -10.25 5.81
N HIS A 188 -17.53 -10.03 6.45
CA HIS A 188 -18.35 -11.10 7.02
C HIS A 188 -18.71 -12.14 5.95
N ALA A 189 -19.07 -13.36 6.35
CA ALA A 189 -19.44 -14.44 5.43
C ALA A 189 -20.61 -14.11 4.49
N ASN A 190 -21.43 -13.11 4.80
CA ASN A 190 -22.49 -12.62 3.89
C ASN A 190 -21.97 -11.72 2.75
N GLY A 191 -20.67 -11.38 2.72
CA GLY A 191 -20.02 -10.56 1.70
C GLY A 191 -20.39 -9.07 1.74
N LYS A 192 -21.14 -8.62 2.73
CA LYS A 192 -21.62 -7.23 2.86
C LYS A 192 -21.07 -6.54 4.11
N ASP A 193 -21.25 -7.15 5.26
CA ASP A 193 -20.86 -6.63 6.56
C ASP A 193 -19.35 -6.79 6.80
N TRP A 194 -18.84 -6.17 7.86
CA TRP A 194 -17.41 -6.14 8.16
C TRP A 194 -17.11 -6.62 9.58
N TRP A 195 -16.15 -7.49 9.70
CA TRP A 195 -15.43 -7.72 10.94
C TRP A 195 -14.24 -6.77 11.05
N ILE A 196 -14.14 -6.04 12.15
CA ILE A 196 -12.99 -5.19 12.49
C ILE A 196 -12.26 -5.83 13.66
N LEU A 197 -10.93 -5.91 13.58
CA LEU A 197 -10.11 -6.62 14.54
C LEU A 197 -8.90 -5.78 14.99
N THR A 198 -8.66 -5.77 16.30
CA THR A 198 -7.43 -5.24 16.89
C THR A 198 -7.04 -6.06 18.14
N GLY A 199 -5.75 -6.10 18.47
CA GLY A 199 -5.24 -6.80 19.65
C GLY A 199 -5.17 -5.90 20.88
N GLY A 200 -5.21 -6.51 22.08
CA GLY A 200 -4.91 -5.85 23.34
C GLY A 200 -3.39 -5.60 23.51
N ASP A 201 -3.04 -4.64 24.35
CA ASP A 201 -1.64 -4.32 24.67
C ASP A 201 -1.05 -5.36 25.62
N GLN A 202 0.10 -5.91 25.26
CA GLN A 202 0.89 -6.84 26.07
C GLN A 202 0.12 -8.09 26.60
N ASN A 203 -0.89 -8.52 25.87
CA ASN A 203 -1.70 -9.69 26.22
C ASN A 203 -2.11 -10.47 24.96
N ASN A 204 -2.92 -11.51 25.12
CA ASN A 204 -3.45 -12.33 24.03
C ASN A 204 -4.96 -12.09 23.78
N LEU A 205 -5.44 -10.91 24.16
CA LEU A 205 -6.83 -10.52 23.95
C LEU A 205 -7.01 -9.88 22.56
N TYR A 206 -8.08 -10.25 21.89
CA TYR A 206 -8.50 -9.64 20.62
C TYR A 206 -9.90 -9.07 20.77
N TYR A 207 -10.07 -7.87 20.26
CA TYR A 207 -11.35 -7.13 20.21
C TYR A 207 -11.89 -7.24 18.79
N THR A 208 -13.09 -7.78 18.64
CA THR A 208 -13.79 -7.99 17.36
C THR A 208 -15.10 -7.22 17.36
N PHE A 209 -15.32 -6.42 16.31
CA PHE A 209 -16.52 -5.60 16.11
C PHE A 209 -17.19 -6.03 14.82
N LEU A 210 -18.54 -6.04 14.82
CA LEU A 210 -19.32 -6.20 13.60
C LEU A 210 -19.88 -4.84 13.17
N LEU A 211 -19.64 -4.47 11.92
CA LEU A 211 -20.28 -3.34 11.25
C LEU A 211 -21.24 -3.88 10.20
N ASP A 212 -22.53 -3.68 10.42
CA ASP A 212 -23.63 -4.08 9.54
C ASP A 212 -24.44 -2.88 9.01
N SER A 213 -25.57 -3.14 8.38
CA SER A 213 -26.46 -2.09 7.88
C SER A 213 -27.10 -1.24 8.99
N ASN A 214 -27.20 -1.75 10.23
CA ASN A 214 -27.71 -1.01 11.38
C ASN A 214 -26.62 -0.12 12.01
N GLY A 215 -25.35 -0.47 11.84
CA GLY A 215 -24.18 0.21 12.38
C GLY A 215 -23.23 -0.74 13.07
N LEU A 216 -22.59 -0.27 14.13
CA LEU A 216 -21.62 -1.05 14.92
C LEU A 216 -22.33 -1.78 16.06
N ASP A 217 -22.20 -3.10 16.09
CA ASP A 217 -22.62 -3.93 17.22
C ASP A 217 -21.65 -3.80 18.40
N PRO A 218 -22.10 -4.10 19.64
CA PRO A 218 -21.21 -4.26 20.77
C PRO A 218 -20.11 -5.30 20.46
N TYR A 219 -18.87 -4.94 20.77
CA TYR A 219 -17.73 -5.85 20.54
C TYR A 219 -17.78 -7.07 21.46
N PHE A 220 -17.16 -8.14 21.02
CA PHE A 220 -16.77 -9.25 21.88
C PHE A 220 -15.25 -9.41 21.91
N THR A 221 -14.77 -10.15 22.89
CA THR A 221 -13.34 -10.40 23.09
C THR A 221 -13.05 -11.88 23.05
N GLN A 222 -11.86 -12.22 22.58
CA GLN A 222 -11.34 -13.58 22.58
C GLN A 222 -9.89 -13.58 23.07
N SER A 223 -9.60 -14.41 24.08
CA SER A 223 -8.22 -14.70 24.51
C SER A 223 -7.71 -15.94 23.79
N ILE A 224 -6.70 -15.78 22.93
CA ILE A 224 -6.16 -16.88 22.13
C ILE A 224 -4.69 -16.63 21.76
N GLY A 225 -3.91 -17.71 21.71
CA GLY A 225 -2.49 -17.66 21.37
C GLY A 225 -1.62 -17.12 22.49
N SER A 226 -0.41 -16.70 22.14
CA SER A 226 0.57 -16.14 23.08
C SER A 226 0.30 -14.65 23.33
N PRO A 227 0.58 -14.14 24.54
CA PRO A 227 0.60 -12.71 24.78
C PRO A 227 1.63 -12.02 23.88
N SER A 228 1.31 -10.83 23.40
CA SER A 228 2.31 -9.99 22.74
C SER A 228 3.28 -9.41 23.75
N SER A 229 4.56 -9.31 23.38
CA SER A 229 5.55 -8.60 24.18
C SER A 229 5.29 -7.09 24.18
N TYR A 230 5.95 -6.35 25.08
CA TYR A 230 5.88 -4.89 25.10
C TYR A 230 6.20 -4.27 23.72
N ASN A 231 7.34 -4.64 23.14
CA ASN A 231 7.70 -4.14 21.79
C ASN A 231 6.80 -4.71 20.69
N GLY A 232 6.28 -5.93 20.85
CA GLY A 232 5.35 -6.57 19.91
C GLY A 232 4.01 -5.86 19.81
N SER A 233 3.59 -5.18 20.89
CA SER A 233 2.39 -4.34 20.90
C SER A 233 2.59 -2.97 20.25
N ARG A 234 3.85 -2.52 20.07
CA ARG A 234 4.19 -1.15 19.66
C ARG A 234 4.40 -0.97 18.17
N GLY A 235 4.35 -2.01 17.38
CA GLY A 235 4.60 -1.90 15.94
C GLY A 235 4.12 -3.10 15.14
N GLY A 236 4.51 -3.13 13.87
CA GLY A 236 4.19 -4.21 12.95
C GLY A 236 2.89 -3.98 12.17
N GLN A 237 2.38 -5.05 11.60
CA GLN A 237 1.25 -5.04 10.68
C GLN A 237 0.38 -6.28 10.89
N ALA A 238 -0.92 -6.15 10.62
CA ALA A 238 -1.86 -7.27 10.60
C ALA A 238 -2.65 -7.26 9.29
N VAL A 239 -2.87 -8.46 8.73
CA VAL A 239 -3.62 -8.65 7.49
C VAL A 239 -4.51 -9.88 7.60
N PHE A 240 -5.64 -9.84 6.89
CA PHE A 240 -6.39 -11.04 6.54
C PHE A 240 -5.90 -11.58 5.20
N SER A 241 -5.96 -12.91 5.03
CA SER A 241 -5.78 -13.50 3.70
C SER A 241 -6.87 -12.99 2.74
N PRO A 242 -6.59 -12.92 1.44
CA PRO A 242 -7.57 -12.46 0.46
C PRO A 242 -8.90 -13.22 0.46
N ASP A 243 -8.90 -14.51 0.81
CA ASP A 243 -10.11 -15.33 0.99
C ASP A 243 -10.79 -15.12 2.35
N GLY A 244 -10.13 -14.38 3.27
CA GLY A 244 -10.60 -14.09 4.61
C GLY A 244 -10.51 -15.25 5.61
N SER A 245 -9.88 -16.37 5.23
CA SER A 245 -9.79 -17.57 6.07
C SER A 245 -8.66 -17.55 7.11
N LYS A 246 -7.67 -16.64 6.93
CA LYS A 246 -6.49 -16.51 7.81
C LYS A 246 -6.37 -15.07 8.30
N TYR A 247 -5.84 -14.93 9.51
CA TYR A 247 -5.39 -13.67 10.08
C TYR A 247 -3.93 -13.81 10.47
N ALA A 248 -3.08 -12.94 9.97
CA ALA A 248 -1.67 -12.87 10.30
C ALA A 248 -1.35 -11.52 10.94
N ARG A 249 -0.68 -11.55 12.08
CA ARG A 249 -0.20 -10.37 12.80
C ARG A 249 1.29 -10.51 13.00
N TYR A 250 2.06 -9.53 12.56
CA TYR A 250 3.51 -9.50 12.68
C TYR A 250 3.99 -8.35 13.54
N SER A 251 4.97 -8.63 14.35
CA SER A 251 5.89 -7.64 14.91
C SER A 251 7.33 -8.18 14.85
N ALA A 252 8.31 -7.27 14.76
CA ALA A 252 9.70 -7.68 14.69
C ALA A 252 10.18 -8.41 15.94
N THR A 253 9.57 -8.18 17.09
CA THR A 253 9.92 -8.82 18.37
C THR A 253 9.28 -10.18 18.54
N ASP A 254 7.98 -10.30 18.21
CA ASP A 254 7.23 -11.54 18.45
C ASP A 254 7.23 -12.46 17.22
N GLY A 255 7.62 -11.96 16.02
CA GLY A 255 7.44 -12.70 14.77
C GLY A 255 5.98 -12.66 14.30
N VAL A 256 5.51 -13.73 13.67
CA VAL A 256 4.14 -13.83 13.16
C VAL A 256 3.26 -14.66 14.10
N PHE A 257 2.14 -14.09 14.51
CA PHE A 257 1.01 -14.81 15.09
C PHE A 257 -0.01 -15.06 13.98
N LEU A 258 -0.19 -16.30 13.61
CA LEU A 258 -1.08 -16.75 12.54
C LEU A 258 -2.25 -17.53 13.13
N PHE A 259 -3.46 -17.21 12.61
CA PHE A 259 -4.72 -17.85 13.04
C PHE A 259 -5.55 -18.22 11.81
N ASP A 260 -6.42 -19.21 11.99
CA ASP A 260 -7.57 -19.40 11.14
C ASP A 260 -8.68 -18.44 11.59
N PHE A 261 -9.47 -17.92 10.64
CA PHE A 261 -10.55 -16.98 10.94
C PHE A 261 -11.88 -17.47 10.37
N ASP A 262 -12.89 -17.50 11.22
CA ASP A 262 -14.27 -17.82 10.84
C ASP A 262 -15.02 -16.53 10.48
N ARG A 263 -15.21 -16.29 9.19
CA ARG A 263 -15.95 -15.14 8.68
C ARG A 263 -17.42 -15.09 9.07
N ALA A 264 -18.04 -16.24 9.43
CA ALA A 264 -19.43 -16.27 9.85
C ALA A 264 -19.62 -15.78 11.30
N ASN A 265 -18.66 -16.07 12.17
CA ASN A 265 -18.78 -15.83 13.61
C ASN A 265 -17.76 -14.82 14.15
N GLY A 266 -16.78 -14.40 13.33
CA GLY A 266 -15.72 -13.45 13.75
C GLY A 266 -14.68 -14.04 14.71
N LEU A 267 -14.53 -15.38 14.73
CA LEU A 267 -13.70 -16.08 15.70
C LEU A 267 -12.33 -16.48 15.11
N LEU A 268 -11.29 -16.29 15.91
CA LEU A 268 -9.95 -16.81 15.68
C LEU A 268 -9.83 -18.23 16.20
N SER A 269 -9.05 -19.08 15.53
CA SER A 269 -8.75 -20.46 15.92
C SER A 269 -7.36 -20.89 15.43
N ASN A 270 -6.91 -22.08 15.80
CA ASN A 270 -5.70 -22.73 15.28
C ASN A 270 -4.46 -21.81 15.32
N PHE A 271 -4.16 -21.22 16.49
CA PHE A 271 -2.99 -20.37 16.66
C PHE A 271 -1.69 -21.09 16.29
N ARG A 272 -0.86 -20.42 15.50
CA ARG A 272 0.49 -20.83 15.13
C ARG A 272 1.44 -19.65 15.28
N HIS A 273 2.61 -19.90 15.87
CA HIS A 273 3.64 -18.89 16.03
C HIS A 273 4.80 -19.18 15.09
N ILE A 274 5.19 -18.20 14.28
CA ILE A 274 6.33 -18.24 13.36
C ILE A 274 7.36 -17.22 13.84
N PRO A 275 8.39 -17.64 14.60
CA PRO A 275 9.44 -16.74 15.03
C PRO A 275 10.30 -16.32 13.83
N ILE A 276 10.64 -15.04 13.75
CA ILE A 276 11.51 -14.51 12.68
C ILE A 276 12.97 -14.48 13.14
N GLY A 277 13.23 -14.01 14.36
CA GLY A 277 14.56 -14.09 14.99
C GLY A 277 15.58 -13.07 14.48
N ASP A 278 15.19 -12.11 13.64
CA ASP A 278 16.08 -11.05 13.17
C ASP A 278 16.29 -9.99 14.26
N PRO A 279 17.48 -9.35 14.31
CA PRO A 279 17.79 -8.34 15.32
C PRO A 279 17.13 -6.98 15.05
N TRP A 280 16.35 -6.84 13.95
CA TRP A 280 15.77 -5.59 13.47
C TRP A 280 14.35 -5.40 14.00
N VAL A 281 13.97 -4.14 14.19
CA VAL A 281 12.76 -3.76 14.94
C VAL A 281 11.61 -3.28 14.07
N SER A 282 11.65 -3.49 12.77
CA SER A 282 10.59 -3.03 11.87
C SER A 282 10.30 -4.02 10.74
N GLY A 283 9.08 -3.98 10.24
CA GLY A 283 8.64 -4.82 9.14
C GLY A 283 7.12 -4.93 9.07
N GLY A 284 6.66 -5.77 8.16
CA GLY A 284 5.25 -6.00 7.91
C GLY A 284 4.96 -7.35 7.27
N VAL A 285 3.69 -7.57 6.94
CA VAL A 285 3.20 -8.80 6.32
C VAL A 285 2.20 -8.51 5.22
N ALA A 286 2.20 -9.36 4.18
CA ALA A 286 1.14 -9.48 3.21
C ALA A 286 0.92 -10.95 2.86
N ILE A 287 -0.25 -11.26 2.31
CA ILE A 287 -0.57 -12.62 1.83
C ILE A 287 -0.88 -12.53 0.33
N SER A 288 -0.37 -13.51 -0.42
CA SER A 288 -0.55 -13.59 -1.87
C SER A 288 -2.01 -13.65 -2.30
N PRO A 289 -2.37 -13.23 -3.53
CA PRO A 289 -3.74 -13.23 -4.04
C PRO A 289 -4.48 -14.54 -3.89
N ASN A 290 -3.79 -15.68 -4.08
CA ASN A 290 -4.33 -17.03 -3.93
C ASN A 290 -4.40 -17.52 -2.46
N SER A 291 -4.08 -16.66 -1.47
CA SER A 291 -4.07 -16.95 -0.03
C SER A 291 -3.07 -18.04 0.39
N ARG A 292 -2.08 -18.35 -0.45
CA ARG A 292 -1.10 -19.41 -0.21
C ARG A 292 0.17 -18.92 0.46
N PHE A 293 0.76 -17.83 -0.04
CA PHE A 293 2.08 -17.39 0.45
C PHE A 293 1.97 -16.20 1.38
N LEU A 294 2.55 -16.34 2.57
CA LEU A 294 2.75 -15.26 3.51
C LEU A 294 4.13 -14.64 3.27
N TYR A 295 4.16 -13.35 2.98
CA TYR A 295 5.38 -12.55 2.88
C TYR A 295 5.61 -11.79 4.17
N VAL A 296 6.84 -11.87 4.70
CA VAL A 296 7.25 -11.15 5.91
C VAL A 296 8.47 -10.30 5.58
N SER A 297 8.34 -9.00 5.66
CA SER A 297 9.49 -8.09 5.64
C SER A 297 10.06 -7.90 7.04
N SER A 298 11.37 -7.91 7.15
CA SER A 298 12.11 -7.74 8.41
C SER A 298 13.32 -6.87 8.15
N THR A 299 13.12 -5.57 8.02
CA THR A 299 14.10 -4.51 7.71
C THR A 299 15.04 -4.82 6.55
N LEU A 300 15.90 -5.85 6.66
CA LEU A 300 16.90 -6.22 5.65
C LEU A 300 16.51 -7.44 4.81
N PHE A 301 15.43 -8.12 5.16
CA PHE A 301 15.02 -9.36 4.50
C PHE A 301 13.55 -9.35 4.14
N VAL A 302 13.19 -10.08 3.09
CA VAL A 302 11.82 -10.49 2.81
C VAL A 302 11.78 -12.01 2.74
N TYR A 303 10.95 -12.59 3.58
CA TYR A 303 10.73 -14.04 3.66
C TYR A 303 9.38 -14.42 3.07
N GLN A 304 9.32 -15.60 2.48
CA GLN A 304 8.08 -16.24 2.01
C GLN A 304 7.85 -17.52 2.82
N TYR A 305 6.59 -17.79 3.18
CA TYR A 305 6.13 -19.01 3.82
C TYR A 305 4.93 -19.60 3.08
N ASP A 306 4.86 -20.91 2.92
CA ASP A 306 3.72 -21.60 2.30
C ASP A 306 2.66 -21.96 3.36
N LEU A 307 1.55 -21.22 3.36
CA LEU A 307 0.44 -21.42 4.31
C LEU A 307 -0.37 -22.70 4.06
N TRP A 308 -0.18 -23.35 2.92
CA TRP A 308 -0.81 -24.64 2.61
C TRP A 308 0.02 -25.82 3.07
N ALA A 309 1.26 -25.58 3.48
CA ALA A 309 2.10 -26.64 4.03
C ALA A 309 1.61 -27.10 5.40
N GLN A 310 1.81 -28.39 5.69
CA GLN A 310 1.49 -28.93 7.02
C GLN A 310 2.36 -28.28 8.11
N GLU A 311 3.64 -28.08 7.84
CA GLU A 311 4.62 -27.45 8.75
C GLU A 311 5.09 -26.12 8.11
N ILE A 312 4.36 -25.05 8.33
CA ILE A 312 4.59 -23.74 7.69
C ILE A 312 6.00 -23.22 7.97
N ILE A 313 6.50 -23.36 9.20
CA ILE A 313 7.76 -22.77 9.65
C ILE A 313 8.98 -23.29 8.87
N VAL A 314 8.94 -24.54 8.39
CA VAL A 314 10.04 -25.15 7.63
C VAL A 314 10.07 -24.72 6.16
N THR A 315 9.02 -24.06 5.69
CA THR A 315 8.93 -23.56 4.32
C THR A 315 9.54 -22.17 4.13
N LYS A 316 10.21 -21.63 5.18
CA LYS A 316 10.86 -20.32 5.11
C LYS A 316 11.81 -20.23 3.92
N ASP A 317 11.54 -19.33 3.02
CA ASP A 317 12.43 -18.98 1.90
C ASP A 317 12.78 -17.49 1.96
N THR A 318 14.03 -17.14 1.64
CA THR A 318 14.48 -15.74 1.59
C THR A 318 14.38 -15.25 0.16
N VAL A 319 13.36 -14.45 -0.14
CA VAL A 319 13.09 -13.96 -1.49
C VAL A 319 13.76 -12.61 -1.80
N ALA A 320 14.20 -11.88 -0.78
CA ALA A 320 15.05 -10.70 -0.98
C ALA A 320 15.95 -10.44 0.22
N ILE A 321 17.12 -9.88 -0.08
CA ILE A 321 18.07 -9.31 0.88
C ILE A 321 18.33 -7.89 0.44
N TYR A 322 18.27 -6.93 1.36
CA TYR A 322 18.51 -5.52 1.06
C TYR A 322 19.86 -5.32 0.35
N ASP A 323 19.85 -4.66 -0.79
CA ASP A 323 20.96 -4.51 -1.71
C ASP A 323 21.86 -3.29 -1.43
N ASN A 324 21.63 -2.59 -0.30
CA ASN A 324 22.30 -1.37 0.14
C ASN A 324 22.00 -0.12 -0.72
N PHE A 325 20.93 -0.13 -1.52
CA PHE A 325 20.47 1.04 -2.25
C PHE A 325 19.93 2.13 -1.31
N GLN A 326 20.24 3.41 -1.62
CA GLN A 326 19.83 4.58 -0.83
C GLN A 326 19.27 5.67 -1.75
N ALA A 327 18.06 6.19 -1.39
CA ALA A 327 17.43 7.27 -2.14
C ALA A 327 16.39 8.07 -1.30
N PRO A 328 16.78 9.10 -0.53
CA PRO A 328 18.11 9.51 -0.11
C PRO A 328 18.66 8.69 1.06
N PHE A 329 17.81 7.95 1.77
CA PHE A 329 18.16 7.09 2.89
C PHE A 329 18.12 5.61 2.48
N PRO A 330 18.65 4.69 3.32
CA PRO A 330 18.57 3.26 3.05
C PRO A 330 17.15 2.82 2.76
N THR A 331 16.89 2.30 1.56
CA THR A 331 15.55 1.87 1.11
C THR A 331 15.32 0.41 1.54
N THR A 332 15.14 0.23 2.84
CA THR A 332 14.94 -1.07 3.49
C THR A 332 13.48 -1.53 3.37
N PHE A 333 13.18 -2.77 3.75
CA PHE A 333 11.82 -3.31 3.69
C PHE A 333 11.02 -3.01 4.96
N TYR A 334 9.77 -2.56 4.80
CA TYR A 334 8.92 -2.23 5.93
C TYR A 334 7.52 -2.84 5.79
N THR A 335 6.45 -2.03 5.70
CA THR A 335 5.08 -2.56 5.59
C THR A 335 4.73 -2.92 4.14
N GLN A 336 3.75 -3.81 3.99
CA GLN A 336 3.39 -4.38 2.70
C GLN A 336 1.89 -4.22 2.44
N GLN A 337 1.50 -4.06 1.17
CA GLN A 337 0.11 -4.00 0.77
C GLN A 337 -0.10 -4.75 -0.55
N LEU A 338 -1.05 -5.69 -0.54
CA LEU A 338 -1.57 -6.28 -1.76
C LEU A 338 -2.42 -5.23 -2.49
N ALA A 339 -2.11 -5.02 -3.77
CA ALA A 339 -2.72 -4.01 -4.61
C ALA A 339 -3.76 -4.58 -5.60
N PRO A 340 -4.59 -3.73 -6.22
CA PRO A 340 -5.59 -4.13 -7.22
C PRO A 340 -5.03 -4.84 -8.44
N ASP A 341 -3.76 -4.65 -8.77
CA ASP A 341 -3.06 -5.30 -9.89
C ASP A 341 -2.44 -6.66 -9.53
N CYS A 342 -2.82 -7.24 -8.38
CA CYS A 342 -2.33 -8.51 -7.86
C CYS A 342 -0.86 -8.53 -7.45
N LYS A 343 -0.19 -7.40 -7.39
CA LYS A 343 1.17 -7.28 -6.87
C LYS A 343 1.17 -6.88 -5.40
N ILE A 344 2.26 -7.18 -4.72
CA ILE A 344 2.50 -6.70 -3.36
C ILE A 344 3.55 -5.60 -3.43
N TYR A 345 3.19 -4.42 -2.92
CA TYR A 345 4.11 -3.29 -2.80
C TYR A 345 4.63 -3.21 -1.37
N ILE A 346 5.91 -2.89 -1.23
CA ILE A 346 6.60 -2.80 0.06
C ILE A 346 7.21 -1.41 0.15
N ASN A 347 6.91 -0.69 1.24
CA ASN A 347 7.54 0.60 1.49
C ASN A 347 8.83 0.45 2.31
N SER A 348 9.53 1.55 2.53
CA SER A 348 10.68 1.63 3.43
C SER A 348 10.31 2.34 4.74
N GLN A 349 10.95 1.97 5.83
CA GLN A 349 10.83 2.68 7.10
C GLN A 349 11.43 4.10 7.02
N ASN A 350 12.44 4.28 6.18
CA ASN A 350 13.06 5.57 5.94
C ASN A 350 12.32 6.36 4.85
N GLY A 351 12.52 7.67 4.79
CA GLY A 351 12.06 8.47 3.65
C GLY A 351 12.69 7.98 2.35
N SER A 352 11.88 7.57 1.38
CA SER A 352 12.35 7.03 0.12
C SER A 352 11.53 7.51 -1.07
N PHE A 353 12.18 7.66 -2.22
CA PHE A 353 11.55 7.92 -3.52
C PHE A 353 11.14 6.64 -4.26
N PHE A 354 11.15 5.49 -3.58
CA PHE A 354 10.88 4.20 -4.21
C PHE A 354 10.04 3.30 -3.31
N LEU A 355 9.21 2.48 -3.96
CA LEU A 355 8.66 1.27 -3.36
C LEU A 355 9.34 0.06 -3.99
N HIS A 356 9.40 -1.06 -3.24
CA HIS A 356 9.70 -2.36 -3.80
C HIS A 356 8.40 -3.02 -4.27
N VAL A 357 8.50 -4.01 -5.17
CA VAL A 357 7.33 -4.71 -5.69
C VAL A 357 7.58 -6.20 -5.87
N ILE A 358 6.64 -7.01 -5.45
CA ILE A 358 6.58 -8.44 -5.77
C ILE A 358 5.62 -8.59 -6.93
N HIS A 359 6.15 -8.95 -8.10
CA HIS A 359 5.38 -9.00 -9.36
C HIS A 359 4.46 -10.21 -9.44
N ASN A 360 4.91 -11.37 -8.95
CA ASN A 360 4.21 -12.64 -9.05
C ASN A 360 4.04 -13.28 -7.66
N PRO A 361 3.25 -12.68 -6.75
CA PRO A 361 3.22 -13.13 -5.35
C PRO A 361 2.62 -14.52 -5.15
N ASP A 362 1.97 -15.09 -6.16
CA ASP A 362 1.44 -16.47 -6.14
C ASP A 362 2.50 -17.54 -6.50
N GLU A 363 3.71 -17.12 -6.87
CA GLU A 363 4.80 -18.01 -7.25
C GLU A 363 5.77 -18.26 -6.08
N PRO A 364 6.33 -19.51 -5.97
CA PRO A 364 7.22 -19.86 -4.87
C PRO A 364 8.64 -19.31 -5.05
N GLY A 365 9.28 -18.99 -3.92
CA GLY A 365 10.68 -18.59 -3.85
C GLY A 365 10.98 -17.38 -4.74
N LEU A 366 12.13 -17.40 -5.40
CA LEU A 366 12.57 -16.31 -6.28
C LEU A 366 11.70 -16.12 -7.52
N SER A 367 10.84 -17.09 -7.87
CA SER A 367 9.86 -16.94 -8.95
C SER A 367 8.78 -15.90 -8.65
N CYS A 368 8.62 -15.50 -7.39
CA CYS A 368 7.76 -14.39 -7.02
C CYS A 368 8.21 -13.06 -7.62
N ASN A 369 9.46 -12.99 -8.11
CA ASN A 369 10.04 -11.84 -8.81
C ASN A 369 9.91 -10.55 -8.00
N LEU A 370 10.54 -10.51 -6.81
CA LEU A 370 10.65 -9.29 -6.03
C LEU A 370 11.69 -8.36 -6.64
N GLU A 371 11.26 -7.18 -7.08
CA GLU A 371 12.10 -6.10 -7.57
C GLU A 371 12.29 -5.05 -6.48
N GLN A 372 13.54 -4.86 -6.06
CA GLN A 372 13.88 -3.83 -5.08
C GLN A 372 13.87 -2.46 -5.76
N HIS A 373 13.33 -1.42 -5.07
CA HIS A 373 13.22 -0.04 -5.55
C HIS A 373 12.74 0.10 -7.02
N GLY A 374 11.89 -0.85 -7.46
CA GLY A 374 11.39 -0.91 -8.85
C GLY A 374 10.31 0.12 -9.18
N VAL A 375 9.68 0.74 -8.19
CA VAL A 375 8.57 1.68 -8.39
C VAL A 375 8.95 3.07 -7.89
N PRO A 376 9.30 4.01 -8.80
CA PRO A 376 9.66 5.37 -8.43
C PRO A 376 8.45 6.19 -8.00
N LEU A 377 8.64 7.03 -7.00
CA LEU A 377 7.69 8.03 -6.52
C LEU A 377 8.21 9.43 -6.89
N PRO A 378 7.37 10.31 -7.48
CA PRO A 378 7.76 11.69 -7.76
C PRO A 378 8.08 12.50 -6.49
N TYR A 379 7.43 12.15 -5.36
CA TYR A 379 7.71 12.71 -4.05
C TYR A 379 7.87 11.58 -3.01
N PRO A 380 8.78 11.71 -2.03
CA PRO A 380 9.09 10.59 -1.14
C PRO A 380 7.94 10.27 -0.19
N HIS A 381 7.81 9.00 0.13
CA HIS A 381 7.03 8.53 1.27
C HIS A 381 7.90 8.46 2.53
N GLN A 382 7.26 8.37 3.70
CA GLN A 382 7.92 7.96 4.94
C GLN A 382 6.95 7.08 5.73
N LEU A 383 7.40 6.04 6.37
CA LEU A 383 6.68 5.09 7.22
C LEU A 383 5.29 4.65 6.73
N SER A 384 4.50 5.53 6.11
CA SER A 384 3.10 5.26 5.77
C SER A 384 2.96 4.31 4.58
N MET A 385 1.99 3.40 4.71
CA MET A 385 1.41 2.60 3.64
C MET A 385 -0.11 2.72 3.79
N PRO A 386 -0.88 2.89 2.70
CA PRO A 386 -2.33 2.85 2.79
C PRO A 386 -2.80 1.56 3.45
N ASN A 387 -3.74 1.66 4.41
CA ASN A 387 -4.29 0.50 5.10
C ASN A 387 -5.61 0.08 4.46
N PHE A 388 -5.56 -0.90 3.58
CA PHE A 388 -6.74 -1.40 2.87
C PHE A 388 -7.10 -2.83 3.29
N PRO A 389 -8.36 -3.09 3.67
CA PRO A 389 -8.90 -4.44 3.70
C PRO A 389 -9.26 -4.91 2.29
N ASN A 390 -9.55 -6.20 2.12
CA ASN A 390 -10.09 -6.68 0.85
C ASN A 390 -11.57 -6.27 0.69
N TYR A 391 -11.82 -5.16 -0.01
CA TYR A 391 -13.17 -4.66 -0.27
C TYR A 391 -13.99 -5.57 -1.21
N ARG A 392 -13.31 -6.36 -2.06
CA ARG A 392 -13.93 -7.21 -3.10
C ARG A 392 -14.32 -8.60 -2.63
N LEU A 393 -13.97 -8.97 -1.40
CA LEU A 393 -14.30 -10.28 -0.86
C LEU A 393 -15.82 -10.49 -0.78
N GLY A 394 -16.31 -11.44 -1.56
CA GLY A 394 -17.71 -11.78 -1.68
C GLY A 394 -18.25 -12.67 -0.54
N PRO A 395 -19.51 -13.12 -0.64
CA PRO A 395 -20.09 -14.05 0.31
C PRO A 395 -19.35 -15.39 0.31
N LEU A 396 -19.34 -16.05 1.48
CA LEU A 396 -18.83 -17.41 1.60
C LEU A 396 -19.90 -18.39 1.10
N ILE A 397 -19.63 -19.01 -0.04
CA ILE A 397 -20.54 -20.02 -0.63
C ILE A 397 -19.93 -21.39 -0.36
N PRO A 398 -20.65 -22.29 0.34
CA PRO A 398 -20.15 -23.62 0.64
C PRO A 398 -19.71 -24.39 -0.62
N GLY A 399 -18.46 -24.85 -0.66
CA GLY A 399 -17.91 -25.60 -1.79
C GLY A 399 -17.37 -24.75 -2.95
N GLU A 400 -17.43 -23.42 -2.85
CA GLU A 400 -16.81 -22.51 -3.80
C GLU A 400 -15.54 -21.86 -3.20
N THR A 401 -14.53 -21.69 -4.04
CA THR A 401 -13.36 -20.88 -3.67
C THR A 401 -13.71 -19.41 -3.91
N PRO A 402 -13.48 -18.51 -2.93
CA PRO A 402 -13.69 -17.09 -3.15
C PRO A 402 -12.94 -16.59 -4.40
N ALA A 403 -13.58 -15.71 -5.16
CA ALA A 403 -12.92 -15.07 -6.29
C ALA A 403 -11.63 -14.37 -5.83
N PRO A 404 -10.56 -14.36 -6.63
CA PRO A 404 -9.34 -13.65 -6.29
C PRO A 404 -9.64 -12.17 -6.03
N PRO A 405 -8.94 -11.53 -5.08
CA PRO A 405 -9.21 -10.16 -4.64
C PRO A 405 -8.86 -9.11 -5.70
N CYS A 406 -8.13 -9.54 -6.70
CA CYS A 406 -7.62 -8.71 -7.78
C CYS A 406 -7.74 -9.51 -9.09
N SER A 407 -7.86 -8.82 -10.20
CA SER A 407 -7.69 -9.43 -11.51
C SER A 407 -6.38 -8.87 -12.08
N PRO A 408 -5.45 -9.75 -12.53
CA PRO A 408 -4.35 -9.25 -13.34
C PRO A 408 -4.96 -8.39 -14.43
N ILE A 409 -4.53 -7.15 -14.57
CA ILE A 409 -5.02 -6.28 -15.63
C ILE A 409 -4.42 -6.84 -16.91
N VAL A 410 -5.14 -7.75 -17.54
CA VAL A 410 -4.82 -8.25 -18.88
C VAL A 410 -5.34 -7.17 -19.81
N SER A 411 -4.46 -6.31 -20.30
CA SER A 411 -4.78 -5.41 -21.40
C SER A 411 -5.22 -6.29 -22.60
N THR A 412 -6.51 -6.29 -22.89
CA THR A 412 -7.07 -6.91 -24.10
C THR A 412 -6.92 -6.02 -25.32
N GLU A 413 -6.45 -4.81 -25.16
CA GLU A 413 -5.97 -3.98 -26.24
C GLU A 413 -4.56 -4.44 -26.60
N GLU A 414 -4.34 -4.83 -27.87
CA GLU A 414 -2.97 -4.85 -28.40
C GLU A 414 -2.33 -3.52 -27.98
N PRO A 415 -1.13 -3.56 -27.33
CA PRO A 415 -0.50 -2.33 -26.92
C PRO A 415 -0.43 -1.44 -28.14
N LEU A 416 -1.11 -0.28 -28.11
CA LEU A 416 -0.84 0.79 -29.05
C LEU A 416 0.69 0.86 -29.12
N PRO A 417 1.30 0.83 -30.32
CA PRO A 417 2.74 0.86 -30.44
C PRO A 417 3.21 1.96 -29.52
N ALA A 418 4.04 1.59 -28.53
CA ALA A 418 4.51 2.52 -27.50
C ALA A 418 4.94 3.78 -28.23
N PRO A 419 4.52 5.00 -27.80
CA PRO A 419 4.93 6.22 -28.48
C PRO A 419 6.44 6.13 -28.64
N GLU A 420 6.92 6.29 -29.87
CA GLU A 420 8.36 6.15 -30.12
C GLU A 420 9.11 6.95 -29.07
N PRO A 421 10.05 6.34 -28.32
CA PRO A 421 10.70 7.03 -27.22
C PRO A 421 11.24 8.34 -27.76
N ALA A 422 10.96 9.43 -27.03
CA ALA A 422 11.38 10.78 -27.42
C ALA A 422 12.88 10.85 -27.74
N ILE A 423 13.62 9.81 -27.32
CA ILE A 423 15.08 9.69 -27.47
C ILE A 423 15.42 8.24 -27.80
N LYS A 424 16.18 8.07 -28.87
CA LYS A 424 16.81 6.79 -29.25
C LYS A 424 18.33 6.90 -29.09
N VAL A 425 18.95 5.90 -28.51
CA VAL A 425 20.41 5.80 -28.37
C VAL A 425 20.87 4.55 -29.12
N PHE A 426 21.73 4.71 -30.13
CA PHE A 426 22.21 3.60 -30.95
C PHE A 426 23.60 3.87 -31.56
N PRO A 427 24.42 2.83 -31.78
CA PRO A 427 24.22 1.45 -31.38
C PRO A 427 24.29 1.29 -29.86
N ASN A 428 23.55 0.31 -29.33
CA ASN A 428 23.65 -0.12 -27.94
C ASN A 428 23.67 -1.66 -27.93
N PRO A 429 24.80 -2.32 -27.62
CA PRO A 429 26.06 -1.76 -27.09
C PRO A 429 26.81 -0.85 -28.06
N ALA A 430 27.55 0.12 -27.48
CA ALA A 430 28.36 1.08 -28.20
C ALA A 430 29.86 0.72 -28.13
N SER A 431 30.58 0.80 -29.26
CA SER A 431 32.03 0.61 -29.33
C SER A 431 32.62 1.87 -29.94
N GLY A 432 33.24 2.71 -29.10
CA GLY A 432 33.86 3.97 -29.51
C GLY A 432 32.93 5.17 -29.53
N GLN A 433 31.71 5.09 -30.09
CA GLN A 433 30.71 6.16 -30.11
C GLN A 433 29.28 5.59 -30.20
N PHE A 434 28.30 6.40 -29.86
CA PHE A 434 26.89 6.18 -30.14
C PHE A 434 26.20 7.47 -30.55
N THR A 435 25.03 7.35 -31.12
CA THR A 435 24.18 8.47 -31.54
C THR A 435 22.99 8.62 -30.63
N ILE A 436 22.71 9.85 -30.20
CA ILE A 436 21.46 10.24 -29.58
C ILE A 436 20.56 10.83 -30.68
N ARG A 437 19.36 10.31 -30.85
CA ARG A 437 18.36 10.83 -31.76
C ARG A 437 17.11 11.28 -31.00
N LEU A 438 16.72 12.55 -31.20
CA LEU A 438 15.50 13.14 -30.65
C LEU A 438 14.36 13.05 -31.67
N THR A 439 13.19 12.60 -31.26
CA THR A 439 11.98 12.64 -32.11
C THR A 439 11.41 14.05 -32.25
N ALA A 440 11.53 14.87 -31.21
CA ALA A 440 11.19 16.30 -31.22
C ALA A 440 12.43 17.11 -30.79
N PRO A 441 13.16 17.72 -31.75
CA PRO A 441 14.37 18.49 -31.43
C PRO A 441 14.07 19.73 -30.59
N ALA A 442 14.45 19.71 -29.33
CA ALA A 442 14.29 20.82 -28.39
C ALA A 442 15.63 21.15 -27.72
N ALA A 443 15.76 22.35 -27.21
CA ALA A 443 16.92 22.74 -26.41
C ALA A 443 16.91 22.00 -25.06
N GLY A 444 18.10 21.59 -24.60
CA GLY A 444 18.14 20.85 -23.35
C GLY A 444 19.52 20.32 -23.00
N GLU A 445 19.54 19.28 -22.22
CA GLU A 445 20.76 18.64 -21.73
C GLU A 445 20.60 17.12 -21.65
N TRP A 446 21.61 16.40 -22.14
CA TRP A 446 21.76 14.96 -21.99
C TRP A 446 22.93 14.68 -21.07
N GLN A 447 22.73 13.80 -20.10
CA GLN A 447 23.73 13.44 -19.08
C GLN A 447 23.91 11.93 -19.05
N LEU A 448 25.16 11.45 -18.95
CA LEU A 448 25.54 10.04 -18.79
C LEU A 448 26.21 9.83 -17.44
N PHE A 449 25.78 8.80 -16.73
CA PHE A 449 26.26 8.47 -15.39
C PHE A 449 26.87 7.08 -15.36
N HIS A 450 27.93 6.92 -14.55
CA HIS A 450 28.39 5.61 -14.11
C HIS A 450 27.33 4.90 -13.27
N ALA A 451 27.48 3.59 -13.09
CA ALA A 451 26.58 2.78 -12.24
C ALA A 451 26.55 3.24 -10.77
N ASP A 452 27.59 3.93 -10.30
CA ASP A 452 27.68 4.54 -8.96
C ASP A 452 27.09 5.95 -8.87
N GLY A 453 26.41 6.43 -9.93
CA GLY A 453 25.75 7.73 -9.99
C GLY A 453 26.65 8.92 -10.30
N ARG A 454 27.98 8.73 -10.47
CA ARG A 454 28.87 9.82 -10.88
C ARG A 454 28.64 10.20 -12.33
N LEU A 455 28.60 11.51 -12.64
CA LEU A 455 28.50 12.03 -13.99
C LEU A 455 29.74 11.62 -14.81
N ALA A 456 29.48 10.93 -15.92
CA ALA A 456 30.54 10.51 -16.86
C ALA A 456 30.69 11.49 -18.05
N LEU A 457 29.55 11.88 -18.64
CA LEU A 457 29.52 12.82 -19.78
C LEU A 457 28.29 13.72 -19.70
N ARG A 458 28.38 14.88 -20.34
CA ARG A 458 27.31 15.86 -20.49
C ARG A 458 27.31 16.38 -21.91
N GLN A 459 26.13 16.45 -22.53
CA GLN A 459 25.92 17.01 -23.86
C GLN A 459 24.78 18.03 -23.85
N PHE A 460 25.04 19.27 -24.23
CA PHE A 460 23.99 20.24 -24.44
C PHE A 460 23.31 19.99 -25.78
N LEU A 461 21.99 20.10 -25.77
CA LEU A 461 21.12 19.89 -26.92
C LEU A 461 20.59 21.24 -27.40
N SER A 462 20.63 21.47 -28.71
CA SER A 462 20.16 22.72 -29.34
C SER A 462 18.85 22.52 -30.02
N ALA A 463 17.94 23.50 -29.95
CA ALA A 463 16.69 23.46 -30.67
C ALA A 463 16.94 23.27 -32.18
N GLY A 464 16.14 22.41 -32.81
CA GLY A 464 16.27 22.11 -34.23
C GLY A 464 17.31 21.06 -34.62
N VAL A 465 18.16 20.62 -33.67
CA VAL A 465 19.14 19.55 -33.90
C VAL A 465 18.59 18.22 -33.40
N ALA A 466 18.31 17.31 -34.33
CA ALA A 466 17.68 16.04 -34.04
C ALA A 466 18.67 14.92 -33.65
N GLN A 467 19.99 15.12 -33.86
CA GLN A 467 20.94 14.01 -33.75
C GLN A 467 22.28 14.50 -33.22
N TYR A 468 22.88 13.74 -32.27
CA TYR A 468 24.16 14.02 -31.65
C TYR A 468 25.01 12.77 -31.60
N GLU A 469 26.28 12.85 -32.01
CA GLU A 469 27.27 11.79 -31.86
C GLU A 469 28.06 11.97 -30.57
N ILE A 470 28.06 10.93 -29.73
CA ILE A 470 28.74 10.94 -28.43
C ILE A 470 29.89 9.95 -28.46
N ALA A 471 31.11 10.48 -28.37
CA ALA A 471 32.31 9.66 -28.26
C ALA A 471 32.41 9.07 -26.85
N VAL A 472 32.60 7.74 -26.75
CA VAL A 472 32.73 7.01 -25.48
C VAL A 472 34.04 6.19 -25.42
N SER A 473 34.95 6.40 -26.35
CA SER A 473 36.26 5.72 -26.38
C SER A 473 37.10 5.94 -25.13
N GLN A 474 36.86 7.03 -24.39
CA GLN A 474 37.54 7.35 -23.13
C GLN A 474 36.89 6.71 -21.90
N LEU A 475 35.69 6.14 -22.05
CA LEU A 475 34.97 5.53 -20.95
C LEU A 475 35.40 4.07 -20.78
N PRO A 476 35.51 3.56 -19.55
CA PRO A 476 35.69 2.13 -19.29
C PRO A 476 34.52 1.31 -19.84
N PRO A 477 34.76 0.09 -20.32
CA PRO A 477 33.64 -0.82 -20.65
C PRO A 477 32.74 -1.04 -19.43
N GLY A 478 31.41 -1.00 -19.65
CA GLY A 478 30.44 -1.16 -18.57
C GLY A 478 29.06 -0.64 -18.93
N MET A 479 28.15 -0.73 -17.97
CA MET A 479 26.81 -0.20 -18.07
C MET A 479 26.80 1.25 -17.58
N TYR A 480 26.14 2.11 -18.35
CA TYR A 480 25.94 3.53 -18.04
C TYR A 480 24.45 3.84 -18.11
N PHE A 481 24.02 4.86 -17.35
CA PHE A 481 22.65 5.34 -17.33
C PHE A 481 22.62 6.77 -17.86
N TYR A 482 21.64 7.10 -18.71
CA TYR A 482 21.46 8.46 -19.16
C TYR A 482 20.11 9.03 -18.74
N ARG A 483 20.08 10.34 -18.60
CA ARG A 483 18.86 11.14 -18.50
C ARG A 483 18.94 12.35 -19.39
N VAL A 484 17.78 12.83 -19.80
CA VAL A 484 17.63 13.98 -20.68
C VAL A 484 16.64 14.95 -20.10
N PHE A 485 16.97 16.22 -20.19
CA PHE A 485 16.08 17.32 -19.89
C PHE A 485 15.88 18.14 -21.17
N LEU A 486 14.63 18.37 -21.55
CA LEU A 486 14.27 19.20 -22.70
C LEU A 486 13.45 20.39 -22.18
N GLU A 487 13.87 21.61 -22.50
CA GLU A 487 13.23 22.84 -22.00
C GLU A 487 13.05 22.88 -20.48
N GLY A 488 14.00 22.28 -19.74
CA GLY A 488 13.98 22.21 -18.29
C GLY A 488 13.09 21.11 -17.70
N GLN A 489 12.40 20.34 -18.53
CA GLN A 489 11.54 19.23 -18.11
C GLN A 489 12.21 17.87 -18.37
N PRO A 490 11.93 16.83 -17.59
CA PRO A 490 12.40 15.47 -17.85
C PRO A 490 11.93 14.98 -19.23
N GLY A 491 12.88 14.74 -20.13
CA GLY A 491 12.61 14.30 -21.52
C GLY A 491 12.81 12.79 -21.74
N GLY A 492 13.32 12.08 -20.75
CA GLY A 492 13.51 10.63 -20.79
C GLY A 492 14.81 10.16 -20.13
N SER A 493 14.89 8.86 -19.92
CA SER A 493 16.08 8.20 -19.37
C SER A 493 16.25 6.80 -20.00
N GLY A 494 17.42 6.20 -19.79
CA GLY A 494 17.69 4.86 -20.25
C GLY A 494 19.10 4.40 -19.91
N LYS A 495 19.51 3.27 -20.51
CA LYS A 495 20.82 2.69 -20.30
C LYS A 495 21.57 2.49 -21.62
N VAL A 496 22.88 2.59 -21.58
CA VAL A 496 23.79 2.27 -22.69
C VAL A 496 24.95 1.42 -22.19
N SER A 497 25.26 0.36 -22.92
CA SER A 497 26.41 -0.51 -22.65
C SER A 497 27.60 -0.06 -23.52
N VAL A 498 28.71 0.24 -22.90
CA VAL A 498 29.98 0.54 -23.61
C VAL A 498 30.81 -0.74 -23.64
N VAL A 499 31.24 -1.12 -24.83
CA VAL A 499 32.08 -2.30 -25.08
C VAL A 499 33.35 -1.88 -25.83
N ARG A 500 34.39 -2.72 -25.78
CA ARG A 500 35.60 -2.52 -26.55
C ARG A 500 35.60 -3.32 -27.83
#